data_288bea5fba086b44de4715b33814990e
#
_entry.id   288bea5fba086b44de4715b33814990e
#
_cell.length_a   1.000
_cell.length_b   1.000
_cell.length_c   1.000
_cell.angle_alpha   90.00
_cell.angle_beta   90.00
_cell.angle_gamma   90.00
#
_symmetry.space_group_name_H-M   'P 1'
#
loop_
_entity.id
_entity.type
_entity.pdbx_description
1 polymer ?
#
loop_
_entity_poly.entity_id
_entity_poly.type
_entity_poly.pdbx_seq_one_letter_code
_entity_poly.pdbx_strand_id
1 'polypeptide(L)'
;MLLIHSMNASGSAAEMRPVYDRYGTLRSVYAIDLPGFGLSERSDRAYLPRLMTDAIHALVARIRAEHHGAPVDALALSLGCEFLARAATERPADYKSIALVSPTGFNGKKPRLGPPQSLVGSFRAHRVLAWPGWSDFLFRQLTRPGVVRFFLEKTWGSKQIDETLFQYDIAITRQPGAKHAPLYFLSALLFSADIMHVYDALKLPTWLVHGVRGDFVDYRLKSRFVNVANWTMDVMATGAIPYFEVPDEFFAKYDRFLAKT
;
A
#
# COMPACT_ATOMS: atom_id res chain seq x y z
N MET A 1 -4.34 6.71 14.49
CA MET A 1 -4.33 5.67 13.43
C MET A 1 -3.56 6.20 12.24
N LEU A 2 -2.74 5.37 11.58
CA LEU A 2 -2.00 5.72 10.36
C LEU A 2 -2.54 4.94 9.16
N LEU A 3 -2.75 5.61 8.02
CA LEU A 3 -3.23 5.05 6.77
C LEU A 3 -2.19 5.23 5.66
N ILE A 4 -1.91 4.14 4.91
CA ILE A 4 -0.86 4.10 3.89
C ILE A 4 -1.45 3.56 2.59
N HIS A 5 -1.37 4.35 1.53
CA HIS A 5 -1.93 4.03 0.21
C HIS A 5 -1.14 2.98 -0.56
N SER A 6 -1.68 2.52 -1.69
CA SER A 6 -1.01 1.64 -2.64
C SER A 6 0.03 2.37 -3.49
N MET A 7 0.82 1.61 -4.25
CA MET A 7 1.75 2.14 -5.26
C MET A 7 1.26 1.77 -6.66
N ASN A 8 1.00 2.81 -7.44
CA ASN A 8 0.64 2.71 -8.86
C ASN A 8 1.00 4.05 -9.55
N ALA A 9 0.48 4.33 -10.74
CA ALA A 9 0.78 5.59 -11.44
C ALA A 9 0.13 6.82 -10.79
N SER A 10 -0.94 6.65 -10.01
CA SER A 10 -1.76 7.70 -9.38
C SER A 10 -1.91 7.52 -7.87
N GLY A 11 -1.20 6.58 -7.25
CA GLY A 11 -1.31 6.27 -5.82
C GLY A 11 -1.27 7.50 -4.93
N SER A 12 -2.18 7.56 -3.96
CA SER A 12 -2.30 8.69 -3.03
C SER A 12 -3.14 8.33 -1.81
N ALA A 13 -3.08 9.18 -0.79
CA ALA A 13 -3.89 9.05 0.41
C ALA A 13 -5.42 9.06 0.13
N ALA A 14 -5.86 9.53 -1.05
CA ALA A 14 -7.26 9.47 -1.46
C ALA A 14 -7.81 8.04 -1.52
N GLU A 15 -6.95 7.03 -1.77
CA GLU A 15 -7.32 5.62 -1.69
C GLU A 15 -7.77 5.19 -0.29
N MET A 16 -7.41 5.96 0.75
CA MET A 16 -7.76 5.68 2.14
C MET A 16 -9.01 6.44 2.62
N ARG A 17 -9.66 7.24 1.75
CA ARG A 17 -10.78 8.12 2.12
C ARG A 17 -11.86 7.44 2.96
N PRO A 18 -12.44 6.27 2.58
CA PRO A 18 -13.51 5.67 3.38
C PRO A 18 -13.06 5.27 4.79
N VAL A 19 -11.80 4.85 4.94
CA VAL A 19 -11.23 4.51 6.25
C VAL A 19 -10.98 5.78 7.06
N TYR A 20 -10.48 6.84 6.42
CA TYR A 20 -10.26 8.14 7.04
C TYR A 20 -11.59 8.73 7.55
N ASP A 21 -12.62 8.77 6.70
CA ASP A 21 -13.93 9.33 7.02
C ASP A 21 -14.60 8.58 8.20
N ARG A 22 -14.51 7.23 8.20
CA ARG A 22 -15.07 6.39 9.25
C ARG A 22 -14.40 6.62 10.61
N TYR A 23 -13.07 6.62 10.65
CA TYR A 23 -12.35 6.70 11.93
C TYR A 23 -12.01 8.12 12.35
N GLY A 24 -12.01 9.09 11.45
CA GLY A 24 -11.69 10.49 11.74
C GLY A 24 -12.69 11.16 12.71
N THR A 25 -13.91 10.64 12.80
CA THR A 25 -14.91 11.07 13.79
C THR A 25 -14.72 10.43 15.17
N LEU A 26 -13.92 9.38 15.30
CA LEU A 26 -13.75 8.57 16.50
C LEU A 26 -12.38 8.74 17.16
N ARG A 27 -11.36 9.06 16.37
CA ARG A 27 -9.96 9.14 16.81
C ARG A 27 -9.11 9.96 15.84
N SER A 28 -7.91 10.37 16.25
CA SER A 28 -6.95 11.01 15.35
C SER A 28 -6.50 10.03 14.26
N VAL A 29 -6.67 10.42 12.99
CA VAL A 29 -6.30 9.64 11.80
C VAL A 29 -5.34 10.46 10.95
N TYR A 30 -4.28 9.83 10.53
CA TYR A 30 -3.24 10.40 9.66
C TYR A 30 -3.17 9.56 8.39
N ALA A 31 -3.25 10.19 7.24
CA ALA A 31 -3.05 9.55 5.94
C ALA A 31 -1.81 10.16 5.27
N ILE A 32 -0.86 9.33 4.90
CA ILE A 32 0.37 9.79 4.27
C ILE A 32 0.27 9.69 2.75
N ASP A 33 0.67 10.75 2.05
CA ASP A 33 1.16 10.62 0.68
C ASP A 33 2.65 10.27 0.75
N LEU A 34 3.02 9.04 0.36
CA LEU A 34 4.42 8.61 0.37
C LEU A 34 5.27 9.41 -0.61
N PRO A 35 6.59 9.56 -0.39
CA PRO A 35 7.46 10.32 -1.28
C PRO A 35 7.30 9.93 -2.76
N GLY A 36 7.11 10.93 -3.62
CA GLY A 36 6.88 10.74 -5.06
C GLY A 36 5.43 10.46 -5.46
N PHE A 37 4.49 10.38 -4.52
CA PHE A 37 3.08 10.08 -4.73
C PHE A 37 2.18 11.17 -4.13
N GLY A 38 0.90 11.15 -4.52
CA GLY A 38 -0.10 12.11 -4.04
C GLY A 38 0.36 13.56 -4.20
N LEU A 39 0.32 14.33 -3.14
CA LEU A 39 0.79 15.72 -3.08
C LEU A 39 2.18 15.85 -2.43
N SER A 40 2.84 14.74 -2.09
CA SER A 40 4.22 14.75 -1.59
C SER A 40 5.22 15.19 -2.66
N GLU A 41 6.39 15.61 -2.21
CA GLU A 41 7.51 16.02 -3.07
C GLU A 41 7.86 14.91 -4.08
N ARG A 42 8.11 15.31 -5.35
CA ARG A 42 8.29 14.44 -6.52
C ARG A 42 9.54 14.77 -7.32
N SER A 43 10.62 15.15 -6.64
CA SER A 43 11.92 15.42 -7.29
C SER A 43 12.45 14.19 -8.02
N ASP A 44 13.35 14.41 -8.98
CA ASP A 44 14.09 13.34 -9.65
C ASP A 44 15.15 12.77 -8.70
N ARG A 45 14.76 11.67 -8.00
CA ARG A 45 15.60 10.99 -7.01
C ARG A 45 15.34 9.50 -7.04
N ALA A 46 16.15 8.72 -6.32
CA ALA A 46 15.89 7.29 -6.15
C ALA A 46 14.68 7.06 -5.22
N TYR A 47 13.70 6.31 -5.73
CA TYR A 47 12.53 5.84 -4.99
C TYR A 47 12.67 4.34 -4.75
N LEU A 48 13.05 3.96 -3.54
CA LEU A 48 13.28 2.57 -3.13
C LEU A 48 12.46 2.26 -1.88
N PRO A 49 12.23 0.98 -1.53
CA PRO A 49 11.48 0.60 -0.33
C PRO A 49 11.98 1.27 0.95
N ARG A 50 13.30 1.46 1.09
CA ARG A 50 13.89 2.13 2.27
C ARG A 50 13.35 3.55 2.44
N LEU A 51 13.28 4.35 1.36
CA LEU A 51 12.74 5.71 1.42
C LEU A 51 11.29 5.73 1.92
N MET A 52 10.47 4.77 1.46
CA MET A 52 9.06 4.66 1.88
C MET A 52 8.96 4.26 3.35
N THR A 53 9.77 3.29 3.78
CA THR A 53 9.83 2.86 5.18
C THR A 53 10.31 3.99 6.10
N ASP A 54 11.32 4.76 5.68
CA ASP A 54 11.83 5.90 6.45
C ASP A 54 10.79 7.02 6.59
N ALA A 55 10.01 7.29 5.54
CA ALA A 55 8.90 8.25 5.61
C ALA A 55 7.81 7.80 6.60
N ILE A 56 7.49 6.49 6.63
CA ILE A 56 6.58 5.92 7.62
C ILE A 56 7.14 6.09 9.03
N HIS A 57 8.42 5.75 9.26
CA HIS A 57 9.07 5.94 10.57
C HIS A 57 9.03 7.39 11.05
N ALA A 58 9.33 8.34 10.15
CA ALA A 58 9.30 9.77 10.47
C ALA A 58 7.89 10.23 10.90
N LEU A 59 6.85 9.81 10.14
CA LEU A 59 5.49 10.16 10.50
C LEU A 59 5.02 9.48 11.79
N VAL A 60 5.33 8.19 12.00
CA VAL A 60 4.99 7.49 13.23
C VAL A 60 5.66 8.13 14.45
N ALA A 61 6.93 8.52 14.34
CA ALA A 61 7.64 9.23 15.40
C ALA A 61 6.94 10.56 15.75
N ARG A 62 6.49 11.31 14.74
CA ARG A 62 5.71 12.54 14.93
C ARG A 62 4.37 12.28 15.60
N ILE A 63 3.59 11.30 15.10
CA ILE A 63 2.30 10.92 15.67
C ILE A 63 2.46 10.55 17.16
N ARG A 64 3.46 9.73 17.47
CA ARG A 64 3.74 9.33 18.86
C ARG A 64 4.13 10.51 19.74
N ALA A 65 4.91 11.44 19.24
CA ALA A 65 5.26 12.67 19.98
C ALA A 65 4.01 13.51 20.28
N GLU A 66 3.08 13.64 19.32
CA GLU A 66 1.80 14.35 19.48
C GLU A 66 0.83 13.61 20.45
N HIS A 67 0.99 12.28 20.64
CA HIS A 67 0.13 11.43 21.45
C HIS A 67 0.85 10.76 22.64
N HIS A 68 1.78 11.48 23.28
CA HIS A 68 2.45 11.05 24.52
C HIS A 68 3.13 9.67 24.42
N GLY A 69 3.67 9.32 23.28
CA GLY A 69 4.37 8.06 23.04
C GLY A 69 3.47 6.84 22.81
N ALA A 70 2.15 7.01 22.70
CA ALA A 70 1.23 5.91 22.46
C ALA A 70 1.53 5.16 21.15
N PRO A 71 1.45 3.82 21.13
CA PRO A 71 1.64 3.03 19.92
C PRO A 71 0.47 3.25 18.94
N VAL A 72 0.76 3.07 17.64
CA VAL A 72 -0.15 3.43 16.55
C VAL A 72 -0.80 2.18 15.96
N ASP A 73 -2.13 2.19 15.77
CA ASP A 73 -2.78 1.28 14.84
C ASP A 73 -2.50 1.77 13.42
N ALA A 74 -2.04 0.90 12.53
CA ALA A 74 -1.76 1.28 11.14
C ALA A 74 -2.44 0.35 10.14
N LEU A 75 -2.93 0.93 9.03
CA LEU A 75 -3.53 0.18 7.92
C LEU A 75 -2.85 0.59 6.61
N ALA A 76 -2.48 -0.40 5.81
CA ALA A 76 -1.90 -0.19 4.50
C ALA A 76 -2.61 -0.98 3.40
N LEU A 77 -2.54 -0.46 2.17
CA LEU A 77 -3.07 -1.08 0.97
C LEU A 77 -1.96 -1.58 0.05
N SER A 78 -2.13 -2.80 -0.49
CA SER A 78 -1.33 -3.35 -1.59
C SER A 78 0.17 -3.33 -1.30
N LEU A 79 0.99 -2.67 -2.12
CA LEU A 79 2.44 -2.55 -1.92
C LEU A 79 2.81 -1.70 -0.69
N GLY A 80 1.95 -0.77 -0.27
CA GLY A 80 2.10 -0.05 1.01
C GLY A 80 2.22 -0.99 2.21
N CYS A 81 1.64 -2.20 2.11
CA CYS A 81 1.75 -3.23 3.13
C CYS A 81 3.18 -3.73 3.34
N GLU A 82 4.00 -3.81 2.27
CA GLU A 82 5.41 -4.21 2.40
C GLU A 82 6.21 -3.19 3.22
N PHE A 83 5.95 -1.90 2.98
CA PHE A 83 6.64 -0.82 3.70
C PHE A 83 6.19 -0.73 5.16
N LEU A 84 4.87 -0.87 5.41
CA LEU A 84 4.33 -0.92 6.78
C LEU A 84 4.87 -2.13 7.55
N ALA A 85 4.85 -3.32 6.96
CA ALA A 85 5.35 -4.53 7.60
C ALA A 85 6.83 -4.39 7.99
N ARG A 86 7.65 -3.82 7.09
CA ARG A 86 9.07 -3.55 7.35
C ARG A 86 9.23 -2.55 8.50
N ALA A 87 8.49 -1.44 8.47
CA ALA A 87 8.54 -0.44 9.54
C ALA A 87 8.13 -1.03 10.89
N ALA A 88 7.07 -1.85 10.92
CA ALA A 88 6.60 -2.51 12.13
C ALA A 88 7.57 -3.59 12.65
N THR A 89 8.29 -4.26 11.75
CA THR A 89 9.32 -5.24 12.14
C THR A 89 10.55 -4.55 12.71
N GLU A 90 10.95 -3.39 12.14
CA GLU A 90 12.12 -2.62 12.60
C GLU A 90 11.86 -1.91 13.94
N ARG A 91 10.63 -1.45 14.18
CA ARG A 91 10.24 -0.72 15.41
C ARG A 91 8.91 -1.22 15.97
N PRO A 92 8.83 -2.46 16.45
CA PRO A 92 7.56 -3.07 16.87
C PRO A 92 6.87 -2.31 18.02
N ALA A 93 7.63 -1.67 18.92
CA ALA A 93 7.09 -0.89 20.03
C ALA A 93 6.34 0.40 19.58
N ASP A 94 6.50 0.80 18.33
CA ASP A 94 5.81 1.96 17.79
C ASP A 94 4.37 1.65 17.34
N TYR A 95 4.03 0.36 17.20
CA TYR A 95 2.74 -0.09 16.68
C TYR A 95 1.97 -0.92 17.69
N LYS A 96 0.67 -0.63 17.80
CA LYS A 96 -0.29 -1.44 18.56
C LYS A 96 -0.76 -2.63 17.73
N SER A 97 -1.13 -2.36 16.48
CA SER A 97 -1.57 -3.36 15.50
C SER A 97 -1.31 -2.89 14.07
N ILE A 98 -1.26 -3.82 13.12
CA ILE A 98 -1.25 -3.50 11.69
C ILE A 98 -2.34 -4.24 10.92
N ALA A 99 -2.92 -3.57 9.92
CA ALA A 99 -3.86 -4.13 8.97
C ALA A 99 -3.28 -4.07 7.55
N LEU A 100 -3.25 -5.21 6.87
CA LEU A 100 -2.71 -5.40 5.53
C LEU A 100 -3.87 -5.70 4.58
N VAL A 101 -4.29 -4.69 3.81
CA VAL A 101 -5.38 -4.81 2.83
C VAL A 101 -4.81 -5.17 1.48
N SER A 102 -5.21 -6.30 0.94
CA SER A 102 -4.75 -6.81 -0.36
C SER A 102 -3.22 -6.76 -0.53
N PRO A 103 -2.44 -7.27 0.45
CA PRO A 103 -0.98 -7.11 0.46
C PRO A 103 -0.31 -7.81 -0.71
N THR A 104 0.76 -7.21 -1.24
CA THR A 104 1.68 -7.87 -2.18
C THR A 104 2.57 -8.88 -1.44
N GLY A 105 3.20 -9.80 -2.21
CA GLY A 105 4.10 -10.81 -1.63
C GLY A 105 3.46 -12.16 -1.36
N PHE A 106 2.13 -12.26 -1.36
CA PHE A 106 1.40 -13.49 -1.08
C PHE A 106 1.06 -14.31 -2.33
N ASN A 107 1.39 -13.81 -3.51
CA ASN A 107 1.09 -14.44 -4.79
C ASN A 107 2.18 -15.43 -5.24
N GLY A 108 1.80 -16.31 -6.17
CA GLY A 108 2.71 -17.26 -6.80
C GLY A 108 2.93 -18.55 -6.00
N LYS A 109 3.77 -19.43 -6.56
CA LYS A 109 4.08 -20.75 -5.97
C LYS A 109 5.28 -20.70 -5.02
N LYS A 110 6.17 -19.72 -5.19
CA LYS A 110 7.40 -19.58 -4.40
C LYS A 110 7.38 -18.25 -3.66
N PRO A 111 7.63 -18.26 -2.33
CA PRO A 111 7.73 -17.04 -1.55
C PRO A 111 8.97 -16.24 -1.97
N ARG A 112 8.87 -14.90 -1.85
CA ARG A 112 10.02 -14.00 -2.03
C ARG A 112 10.89 -14.02 -0.77
N LEU A 113 11.97 -14.80 -0.80
CA LEU A 113 12.92 -15.05 0.30
C LEU A 113 14.33 -14.62 -0.12
N GLY A 114 14.46 -13.52 -0.84
CA GLY A 114 15.77 -12.95 -1.22
C GLY A 114 16.60 -12.49 -0.02
N PRO A 115 17.86 -12.09 -0.27
CA PRO A 115 18.71 -11.49 0.76
C PRO A 115 18.05 -10.26 1.41
N PRO A 116 18.37 -9.94 2.66
CA PRO A 116 17.82 -8.76 3.34
C PRO A 116 17.96 -7.48 2.51
N GLN A 117 16.87 -6.72 2.42
CA GLN A 117 16.77 -5.46 1.66
C GLN A 117 17.01 -5.57 0.15
N SER A 118 17.03 -6.79 -0.41
CA SER A 118 17.13 -6.98 -1.86
C SER A 118 15.82 -6.60 -2.59
N LEU A 119 15.96 -6.26 -3.85
CA LEU A 119 14.87 -5.77 -4.70
C LEU A 119 14.49 -6.81 -5.77
N VAL A 120 13.22 -6.82 -6.14
CA VAL A 120 12.73 -7.67 -7.26
C VAL A 120 13.18 -7.09 -8.59
N GLY A 121 13.16 -5.78 -8.73
CA GLY A 121 13.37 -5.06 -9.97
C GLY A 121 14.83 -4.90 -10.39
N SER A 122 14.99 -4.23 -11.53
CA SER A 122 16.28 -4.00 -12.17
C SER A 122 16.53 -2.52 -12.46
N PHE A 123 17.65 -1.99 -11.99
CA PHE A 123 18.10 -0.63 -12.35
C PHE A 123 18.34 -0.44 -13.85
N ARG A 124 18.68 -1.52 -14.59
CA ARG A 124 18.80 -1.47 -16.05
C ARG A 124 17.43 -1.22 -16.69
N ALA A 125 16.40 -1.95 -16.25
CA ALA A 125 15.02 -1.73 -16.71
C ALA A 125 14.54 -0.32 -16.38
N HIS A 126 14.79 0.16 -15.16
CA HIS A 126 14.47 1.54 -14.76
C HIS A 126 15.16 2.57 -15.68
N ARG A 127 16.46 2.42 -15.95
CA ARG A 127 17.19 3.34 -16.82
C ARG A 127 16.57 3.43 -18.22
N VAL A 128 16.09 2.31 -18.76
CA VAL A 128 15.38 2.30 -20.05
C VAL A 128 14.04 3.04 -19.91
N LEU A 129 13.22 2.70 -18.92
CA LEU A 129 11.90 3.33 -18.71
C LEU A 129 12.00 4.83 -18.42
N ALA A 130 13.00 5.24 -17.66
CA ALA A 130 13.21 6.63 -17.22
C ALA A 130 14.05 7.46 -18.21
N TRP A 131 14.42 6.92 -19.39
CA TRP A 131 15.23 7.67 -20.32
C TRP A 131 14.52 8.95 -20.80
N PRO A 132 15.21 10.14 -20.71
CA PRO A 132 14.58 11.42 -20.97
C PRO A 132 13.93 11.55 -22.37
N GLY A 133 14.44 10.81 -23.37
CA GLY A 133 13.91 10.86 -24.74
C GLY A 133 12.46 10.37 -24.90
N TRP A 134 11.95 9.54 -23.97
CA TRP A 134 10.57 9.03 -24.07
C TRP A 134 9.81 8.91 -22.74
N SER A 135 10.45 9.03 -21.57
CA SER A 135 9.80 8.78 -20.28
C SER A 135 8.54 9.63 -20.05
N ASP A 136 8.54 10.90 -20.48
CA ASP A 136 7.38 11.78 -20.40
C ASP A 136 6.24 11.32 -21.33
N PHE A 137 6.59 10.89 -22.54
CA PHE A 137 5.61 10.35 -23.47
C PHE A 137 5.02 9.04 -22.92
N LEU A 138 5.85 8.12 -22.46
CA LEU A 138 5.44 6.85 -21.86
C LEU A 138 4.48 7.10 -20.68
N PHE A 139 4.86 7.95 -19.75
CA PHE A 139 4.04 8.24 -18.57
C PHE A 139 2.69 8.87 -18.97
N ARG A 140 2.69 9.80 -19.92
CA ARG A 140 1.43 10.38 -20.45
C ARG A 140 0.52 9.32 -21.11
N GLN A 141 1.09 8.31 -21.79
CA GLN A 141 0.28 7.23 -22.34
C GLN A 141 -0.33 6.35 -21.24
N LEU A 142 0.47 5.98 -20.23
CA LEU A 142 0.05 5.14 -19.10
C LEU A 142 -0.98 5.85 -18.19
N THR A 143 -1.00 7.17 -18.19
CA THR A 143 -1.92 7.97 -17.36
C THR A 143 -3.04 8.66 -18.16
N ARG A 144 -3.35 8.15 -19.37
CA ARG A 144 -4.56 8.54 -20.09
C ARG A 144 -5.79 8.13 -19.29
N PRO A 145 -6.87 8.93 -19.27
CA PRO A 145 -8.08 8.61 -18.51
C PRO A 145 -8.61 7.20 -18.74
N GLY A 146 -8.65 6.74 -20.00
CA GLY A 146 -9.08 5.37 -20.30
C GLY A 146 -8.16 4.28 -19.76
N VAL A 147 -6.85 4.55 -19.64
CA VAL A 147 -5.88 3.59 -19.06
C VAL A 147 -6.00 3.57 -17.53
N VAL A 148 -6.11 4.73 -16.90
CA VAL A 148 -6.33 4.82 -15.45
C VAL A 148 -7.63 4.11 -15.06
N ARG A 149 -8.74 4.38 -15.79
CA ARG A 149 -10.02 3.69 -15.59
C ARG A 149 -9.87 2.17 -15.74
N PHE A 150 -9.22 1.71 -16.79
CA PHE A 150 -8.98 0.28 -17.02
C PHE A 150 -8.28 -0.38 -15.81
N PHE A 151 -7.23 0.24 -15.26
CA PHE A 151 -6.55 -0.32 -14.10
C PHE A 151 -7.38 -0.24 -12.81
N LEU A 152 -8.18 0.81 -12.62
CA LEU A 152 -9.13 0.87 -11.52
C LEU A 152 -10.19 -0.24 -11.63
N GLU A 153 -10.79 -0.44 -12.81
CA GLU A 153 -11.74 -1.53 -13.04
C GLU A 153 -11.12 -2.91 -12.78
N LYS A 154 -9.84 -3.09 -13.11
CA LYS A 154 -9.07 -4.30 -12.79
C LYS A 154 -8.86 -4.47 -11.27
N THR A 155 -8.59 -3.39 -10.57
CA THR A 155 -8.45 -3.38 -9.10
C THR A 155 -9.76 -3.71 -8.40
N TRP A 156 -10.88 -3.15 -8.87
CA TRP A 156 -12.22 -3.47 -8.38
C TRP A 156 -12.71 -4.86 -8.83
N GLY A 157 -12.19 -5.37 -9.95
CA GLY A 157 -12.79 -6.53 -10.62
C GLY A 157 -14.24 -6.25 -11.06
N SER A 158 -14.56 -4.99 -11.34
CA SER A 158 -15.87 -4.45 -11.68
C SER A 158 -15.72 -3.15 -12.46
N LYS A 159 -16.71 -2.82 -13.30
CA LYS A 159 -16.81 -1.51 -13.94
C LYS A 159 -17.38 -0.41 -13.04
N GLN A 160 -17.95 -0.80 -11.90
CA GLN A 160 -18.47 0.12 -10.89
C GLN A 160 -17.36 0.56 -9.96
N ILE A 161 -16.61 1.58 -10.35
CA ILE A 161 -15.52 2.18 -9.58
C ILE A 161 -16.00 3.44 -8.86
N ASP A 162 -15.21 3.91 -7.88
CA ASP A 162 -15.44 5.24 -7.28
C ASP A 162 -14.99 6.34 -8.25
N GLU A 163 -15.94 7.09 -8.77
CA GLU A 163 -15.67 8.15 -9.77
C GLU A 163 -14.91 9.33 -9.15
N THR A 164 -15.09 9.60 -7.85
CA THR A 164 -14.35 10.67 -7.17
C THR A 164 -12.87 10.32 -7.08
N LEU A 165 -12.55 9.07 -6.73
CA LEU A 165 -11.16 8.59 -6.73
C LEU A 165 -10.59 8.62 -8.15
N PHE A 166 -11.34 8.19 -9.17
CA PHE A 166 -10.90 8.24 -10.56
C PHE A 166 -10.53 9.67 -11.00
N GLN A 167 -11.36 10.67 -10.69
CA GLN A 167 -11.06 12.07 -11.03
C GLN A 167 -9.84 12.59 -10.29
N TYR A 168 -9.69 12.23 -9.01
CA TYR A 168 -8.52 12.59 -8.23
C TYR A 168 -7.24 11.95 -8.81
N ASP A 169 -7.29 10.69 -9.19
CA ASP A 169 -6.19 9.96 -9.83
C ASP A 169 -5.70 10.67 -11.09
N ILE A 170 -6.64 11.11 -11.96
CA ILE A 170 -6.29 11.89 -13.15
C ILE A 170 -5.57 13.18 -12.77
N ALA A 171 -6.08 13.92 -11.78
CA ALA A 171 -5.47 15.18 -11.35
C ALA A 171 -4.05 14.98 -10.79
N ILE A 172 -3.84 13.94 -9.99
CA ILE A 172 -2.54 13.62 -9.40
C ILE A 172 -1.49 13.24 -10.45
N THR A 173 -1.87 12.52 -11.52
CA THR A 173 -0.94 12.16 -12.60
C THR A 173 -0.48 13.37 -13.43
N ARG A 174 -1.12 14.53 -13.29
CA ARG A 174 -0.75 15.78 -13.98
C ARG A 174 0.19 16.67 -13.18
N GLN A 175 0.50 16.31 -11.94
CA GLN A 175 1.41 17.08 -11.10
C GLN A 175 2.85 17.03 -11.65
N PRO A 176 3.64 18.12 -11.49
CA PRO A 176 5.05 18.10 -11.86
C PRO A 176 5.80 16.95 -11.19
N GLY A 177 6.68 16.27 -11.92
CA GLY A 177 7.47 15.15 -11.40
C GLY A 177 6.69 13.83 -11.16
N ALA A 178 5.39 13.77 -11.51
CA ALA A 178 4.53 12.61 -11.24
C ALA A 178 5.04 11.28 -11.83
N LYS A 179 5.92 11.31 -12.82
CA LYS A 179 6.50 10.12 -13.47
C LYS A 179 7.57 9.40 -12.65
N HIS A 180 8.30 10.14 -11.79
CA HIS A 180 9.56 9.62 -11.22
C HIS A 180 9.32 8.37 -10.37
N ALA A 181 8.52 8.43 -9.31
CA ALA A 181 8.25 7.27 -8.45
C ALA A 181 7.51 6.13 -9.17
N PRO A 182 6.47 6.37 -10.02
CA PRO A 182 5.84 5.31 -10.80
C PRO A 182 6.79 4.55 -11.74
N LEU A 183 7.83 5.16 -12.29
CA LEU A 183 8.82 4.45 -13.11
C LEU A 183 9.65 3.46 -12.28
N TYR A 184 9.90 3.74 -10.99
CA TYR A 184 10.47 2.76 -10.05
C TYR A 184 9.50 1.63 -9.75
N PHE A 185 8.21 1.90 -9.62
CA PHE A 185 7.18 0.88 -9.49
C PHE A 185 7.14 -0.04 -10.73
N LEU A 186 7.08 0.52 -11.94
CA LEU A 186 7.05 -0.23 -13.19
C LEU A 186 8.30 -1.07 -13.43
N SER A 187 9.46 -0.63 -12.94
CA SER A 187 10.70 -1.41 -13.00
C SER A 187 10.83 -2.43 -11.86
N ALA A 188 9.77 -2.61 -11.06
CA ALA A 188 9.70 -3.46 -9.87
C ALA A 188 10.75 -3.14 -8.77
N LEU A 189 11.38 -1.97 -8.81
CA LEU A 189 12.37 -1.53 -7.80
C LEU A 189 11.73 -1.12 -6.47
N LEU A 190 10.40 -0.93 -6.41
CA LEU A 190 9.67 -0.72 -5.17
C LEU A 190 9.28 -2.02 -4.45
N PHE A 191 9.46 -3.17 -5.10
CA PHE A 191 9.12 -4.47 -4.51
C PHE A 191 10.32 -5.09 -3.80
N SER A 192 10.12 -5.50 -2.56
CA SER A 192 11.13 -6.20 -1.76
C SER A 192 11.23 -7.66 -2.14
N ALA A 193 12.43 -8.15 -2.49
CA ALA A 193 12.64 -9.57 -2.78
C ALA A 193 12.71 -10.43 -1.51
N ASP A 194 12.88 -9.81 -0.34
CA ASP A 194 12.94 -10.45 0.98
C ASP A 194 11.63 -10.33 1.80
N ILE A 195 10.53 -9.90 1.18
CA ILE A 195 9.32 -9.51 1.92
C ILE A 195 8.73 -10.63 2.77
N MET A 196 8.88 -11.88 2.36
CA MET A 196 8.32 -12.99 3.13
C MET A 196 9.06 -13.16 4.46
N HIS A 197 10.37 -12.91 4.51
CA HIS A 197 11.11 -12.86 5.79
C HIS A 197 10.60 -11.75 6.71
N VAL A 198 10.20 -10.60 6.14
CA VAL A 198 9.61 -9.49 6.90
C VAL A 198 8.25 -9.88 7.48
N TYR A 199 7.37 -10.51 6.69
CA TYR A 199 6.09 -10.99 7.18
C TYR A 199 6.25 -12.08 8.24
N ASP A 200 7.18 -13.03 8.05
CA ASP A 200 7.48 -14.09 9.03
C ASP A 200 8.01 -13.50 10.37
N ALA A 201 8.65 -12.33 10.33
CA ALA A 201 9.22 -11.68 11.51
C ALA A 201 8.22 -10.82 12.32
N LEU A 202 7.01 -10.58 11.82
CA LEU A 202 5.98 -9.80 12.50
C LEU A 202 5.53 -10.47 13.79
N LYS A 203 5.60 -9.75 14.92
CA LYS A 203 5.21 -10.24 16.26
C LYS A 203 3.95 -9.58 16.82
N LEU A 204 3.57 -8.42 16.28
CA LEU A 204 2.39 -7.69 16.74
C LEU A 204 1.11 -8.22 16.07
N PRO A 205 -0.09 -7.90 16.65
CA PRO A 205 -1.35 -8.27 16.04
C PRO A 205 -1.43 -7.78 14.59
N THR A 206 -1.67 -8.70 13.66
CA THR A 206 -1.68 -8.44 12.23
C THR A 206 -3.00 -8.94 11.61
N TRP A 207 -3.72 -8.07 10.93
CA TRP A 207 -4.92 -8.42 10.17
C TRP A 207 -4.63 -8.41 8.68
N LEU A 208 -4.87 -9.51 7.99
CA LEU A 208 -4.80 -9.64 6.55
C LEU A 208 -6.20 -9.75 5.98
N VAL A 209 -6.56 -8.87 5.07
CA VAL A 209 -7.84 -8.94 4.35
C VAL A 209 -7.62 -8.76 2.86
N HIS A 210 -8.34 -9.54 2.04
CA HIS A 210 -8.27 -9.39 0.59
C HIS A 210 -9.59 -9.77 -0.09
N GLY A 211 -9.78 -9.26 -1.32
CA GLY A 211 -10.89 -9.63 -2.18
C GLY A 211 -10.65 -10.92 -2.97
N VAL A 212 -11.65 -11.30 -3.76
CA VAL A 212 -11.64 -12.50 -4.63
C VAL A 212 -11.90 -12.17 -6.10
N ARG A 213 -12.04 -10.87 -6.45
CA ARG A 213 -12.27 -10.42 -7.83
C ARG A 213 -11.12 -9.54 -8.33
N GLY A 214 -11.03 -9.39 -9.63
CA GLY A 214 -10.01 -8.58 -10.30
C GLY A 214 -8.68 -9.33 -10.48
N ASP A 215 -7.62 -8.57 -10.72
CA ASP A 215 -6.31 -9.13 -11.07
C ASP A 215 -5.48 -9.53 -9.83
N PHE A 216 -5.85 -9.05 -8.63
CA PHE A 216 -5.07 -9.22 -7.40
C PHE A 216 -5.74 -10.22 -6.45
N VAL A 217 -5.91 -11.48 -6.90
CA VAL A 217 -6.66 -12.53 -6.19
C VAL A 217 -5.80 -13.73 -5.77
N ASP A 218 -4.52 -13.76 -6.16
CA ASP A 218 -3.63 -14.87 -5.79
C ASP A 218 -2.97 -14.62 -4.44
N TYR A 219 -3.58 -15.20 -3.40
CA TYR A 219 -3.10 -15.15 -2.02
C TYR A 219 -2.74 -16.54 -1.48
N ARG A 220 -2.29 -17.46 -2.33
CA ARG A 220 -2.03 -18.86 -1.92
C ARG A 220 -0.97 -18.99 -0.82
N LEU A 221 -0.02 -18.06 -0.75
CA LEU A 221 1.01 -18.07 0.30
C LEU A 221 0.49 -17.61 1.68
N LYS A 222 -0.75 -17.10 1.80
CA LYS A 222 -1.36 -16.79 3.10
C LYS A 222 -1.49 -18.00 4.02
N SER A 223 -1.53 -19.22 3.43
CA SER A 223 -1.56 -20.47 4.19
C SER A 223 -0.41 -20.60 5.20
N ARG A 224 0.72 -19.92 4.97
CA ARG A 224 1.85 -19.88 5.92
C ARG A 224 1.48 -19.25 7.27
N PHE A 225 0.47 -18.40 7.31
CA PHE A 225 0.10 -17.60 8.48
C PHE A 225 -1.22 -18.00 9.13
N VAL A 226 -1.96 -18.99 8.57
CA VAL A 226 -3.28 -19.41 9.07
C VAL A 226 -3.25 -19.88 10.53
N ASN A 227 -2.16 -20.51 10.96
CA ASN A 227 -1.98 -21.02 12.32
C ASN A 227 -1.01 -20.17 13.15
N VAL A 228 -0.68 -18.97 12.74
CA VAL A 228 0.19 -18.06 13.48
C VAL A 228 -0.66 -17.17 14.39
N ALA A 229 -0.47 -17.29 15.70
CA ALA A 229 -1.38 -16.75 16.72
C ALA A 229 -1.67 -15.24 16.63
N ASN A 230 -0.70 -14.45 16.17
CA ASN A 230 -0.86 -13.01 16.03
C ASN A 230 -1.45 -12.57 14.68
N TRP A 231 -1.81 -13.51 13.79
CA TRP A 231 -2.44 -13.23 12.51
C TRP A 231 -3.93 -13.53 12.52
N THR A 232 -4.72 -12.59 12.03
CA THR A 232 -6.15 -12.75 11.73
C THR A 232 -6.36 -12.53 10.24
N MET A 233 -7.20 -13.35 9.60
CA MET A 233 -7.42 -13.27 8.15
C MET A 233 -8.89 -13.25 7.80
N ASP A 234 -9.25 -12.36 6.86
CA ASP A 234 -10.56 -12.30 6.26
C ASP A 234 -10.47 -12.31 4.73
N VAL A 235 -11.47 -12.92 4.11
CA VAL A 235 -11.67 -12.90 2.65
C VAL A 235 -13.03 -12.29 2.37
N MET A 236 -13.10 -11.38 1.41
CA MET A 236 -14.30 -10.62 1.08
C MET A 236 -14.69 -10.83 -0.37
N ALA A 237 -15.99 -10.81 -0.67
CA ALA A 237 -16.52 -10.96 -2.04
C ALA A 237 -16.37 -9.65 -2.87
N THR A 238 -15.18 -9.06 -2.87
CA THR A 238 -14.86 -7.76 -3.46
C THR A 238 -13.63 -7.83 -4.35
N GLY A 239 -13.28 -6.71 -4.97
CA GLY A 239 -11.95 -6.47 -5.53
C GLY A 239 -10.92 -6.16 -4.45
N ALA A 240 -9.83 -5.50 -4.85
CA ALA A 240 -8.70 -5.27 -3.95
C ALA A 240 -8.93 -4.18 -2.89
N ILE A 241 -9.99 -3.38 -2.99
CA ILE A 241 -10.26 -2.26 -2.09
C ILE A 241 -11.65 -2.44 -1.43
N PRO A 242 -11.78 -3.39 -0.49
CA PRO A 242 -13.07 -3.80 0.08
C PRO A 242 -13.82 -2.68 0.80
N TYR A 243 -13.13 -1.73 1.41
CA TYR A 243 -13.76 -0.62 2.14
C TYR A 243 -14.46 0.41 1.23
N PHE A 244 -14.24 0.38 -0.10
CA PHE A 244 -15.04 1.13 -1.07
C PHE A 244 -16.31 0.39 -1.49
N GLU A 245 -16.25 -0.94 -1.55
CA GLU A 245 -17.34 -1.75 -2.13
C GLU A 245 -18.35 -2.21 -1.07
N VAL A 246 -17.87 -2.66 0.08
CA VAL A 246 -18.68 -3.21 1.19
C VAL A 246 -18.21 -2.62 2.52
N PRO A 247 -18.31 -1.28 2.70
CA PRO A 247 -17.76 -0.59 3.86
C PRO A 247 -18.28 -1.16 5.19
N ASP A 248 -19.58 -1.44 5.31
CA ASP A 248 -20.17 -1.94 6.54
C ASP A 248 -19.57 -3.28 6.98
N GLU A 249 -19.42 -4.23 6.05
CA GLU A 249 -18.81 -5.53 6.33
C GLU A 249 -17.31 -5.36 6.67
N PHE A 250 -16.58 -4.55 5.91
CA PHE A 250 -15.18 -4.30 6.15
C PHE A 250 -14.95 -3.71 7.53
N PHE A 251 -15.68 -2.64 7.88
CA PHE A 251 -15.50 -1.97 9.17
C PHE A 251 -15.96 -2.85 10.34
N ALA A 252 -17.03 -3.61 10.21
CA ALA A 252 -17.44 -4.57 11.24
C ALA A 252 -16.36 -5.63 11.55
N LYS A 253 -15.60 -6.07 10.53
CA LYS A 253 -14.49 -7.00 10.70
C LYS A 253 -13.25 -6.31 11.27
N TYR A 254 -12.93 -5.11 10.80
CA TYR A 254 -11.79 -4.35 11.28
C TYR A 254 -11.99 -3.87 12.74
N ASP A 255 -13.21 -3.40 13.11
CA ASP A 255 -13.55 -3.02 14.50
C ASP A 255 -13.40 -4.22 15.45
N ARG A 256 -13.82 -5.43 15.02
CA ARG A 256 -13.59 -6.67 15.80
C ARG A 256 -12.12 -7.01 15.98
N PHE A 257 -11.28 -6.76 14.98
CA PHE A 257 -9.84 -6.93 15.10
C PHE A 257 -9.27 -5.91 16.08
N LEU A 258 -9.57 -4.62 15.92
CA LEU A 258 -9.08 -3.55 16.80
C LEU A 258 -9.50 -3.74 18.27
N ALA A 259 -10.67 -4.31 18.52
CA ALA A 259 -11.16 -4.57 19.88
C ALA A 259 -10.39 -5.70 20.62
N LYS A 260 -9.62 -6.50 19.89
CA LYS A 260 -8.80 -7.60 20.45
C LYS A 260 -7.34 -7.20 20.67
N THR A 261 -6.94 -6.03 20.22
CA THR A 261 -5.57 -5.49 20.30
C THR A 261 -5.50 -4.36 21.34
#